data_577eab8eea5e488ea39910e800104938
#
_entry.id   577eab8eea5e488ea39910e800104938
#
_cell.length_a   1.000
_cell.length_b   1.000
_cell.length_c   1.000
_cell.angle_alpha   90.00
_cell.angle_beta   90.00
_cell.angle_gamma   90.00
#
_symmetry.space_group_name_H-M   'P 1'
#
loop_
_entity.id
_entity.type
_entity.pdbx_description
1 polymer ?
#
loop_
_entity_poly.entity_id
_entity_poly.type
_entity_poly.pdbx_seq_one_letter_code
_entity_poly.pdbx_strand_id
1 'polypeptide(L)'
;MKRFIKFLLVSIIVVTIAFGIFKVTNKYDLDILNKNIDWSISLKGCEGAKSFAFDEEGNLYLAFEDTIRVLNKDGNDELIIRESKFNILDILYYNKKLYIATDNRILEYNLDAKSYKELITDIPNNGMNKKVNLLLNNDKLYFSVGSNTNSGVVNSKGEAFDIATSPWIVTGNNYGDGKTGAFSPYSVSNEVGEKVESQKIGNAAILSYDIKTEEIKLYAHGIRNINGWDTDNEGKIKAIVGGMEDLPPRNIKDDKDYIYNLQEENWYGWPDYSGGDPITSPRFTDSVRQEFLIKNHPDKNPSAPIYQDNDVSSLQGLAIDKDGICFEKNTIVFGNNKKGFIYVLSKDGVARDLVDLGDKSKIEKILFYKDSFYILDSKLGCLYNLEYNKAGKLFRLPKILWIFSIVFIIVIIICVLIKNKSKN
;
A
#
# COMPACT_ATOMS: atom_id res chain seq x y z
N MET A 1 8.78 -2.29 59.80
CA MET A 1 7.72 -2.86 58.95
C MET A 1 6.93 -1.79 58.18
N LYS A 2 6.21 -0.82 58.79
CA LYS A 2 5.41 0.22 58.08
C LYS A 2 6.22 1.08 57.09
N ARG A 3 7.50 1.42 57.40
CA ARG A 3 8.38 2.20 56.50
C ARG A 3 8.82 1.42 55.26
N PHE A 4 9.10 0.12 55.43
CA PHE A 4 9.45 -0.78 54.34
C PHE A 4 8.27 -0.97 53.39
N ILE A 5 7.04 -1.13 53.94
CA ILE A 5 5.81 -1.24 53.12
C ILE A 5 5.56 0.06 52.32
N LYS A 6 5.76 1.24 52.94
CA LYS A 6 5.61 2.52 52.21
C LYS A 6 6.64 2.65 51.10
N PHE A 7 7.90 2.27 51.33
CA PHE A 7 8.96 2.28 50.32
C PHE A 7 8.58 1.32 49.15
N LEU A 8 8.15 0.11 49.47
CA LEU A 8 7.72 -0.88 48.45
C LEU A 8 6.56 -0.36 47.59
N LEU A 9 5.55 0.26 48.21
CA LEU A 9 4.41 0.84 47.51
C LEU A 9 4.84 1.98 46.56
N VAL A 10 5.69 2.90 47.02
CA VAL A 10 6.21 4.00 46.17
C VAL A 10 7.03 3.44 45.02
N SER A 11 7.89 2.45 45.28
CA SER A 11 8.69 1.83 44.20
C SER A 11 7.79 1.13 43.14
N ILE A 12 6.74 0.44 43.56
CA ILE A 12 5.78 -0.17 42.63
C ILE A 12 5.09 0.90 41.79
N ILE A 13 4.64 2.01 42.40
CA ILE A 13 4.01 3.13 41.67
C ILE A 13 4.96 3.71 40.63
N VAL A 14 6.22 3.99 41.02
CA VAL A 14 7.23 4.54 40.12
C VAL A 14 7.53 3.59 38.94
N VAL A 15 7.68 2.31 39.21
CA VAL A 15 7.88 1.28 38.15
C VAL A 15 6.68 1.19 37.24
N THR A 16 5.47 1.23 37.78
CA THR A 16 4.22 1.19 36.96
C THR A 16 4.12 2.43 36.06
N ILE A 17 4.42 3.62 36.59
CA ILE A 17 4.45 4.86 35.82
C ILE A 17 5.54 4.79 34.74
N ALA A 18 6.76 4.34 35.08
CA ALA A 18 7.84 4.18 34.12
C ALA A 18 7.48 3.18 32.99
N PHE A 19 6.84 2.07 33.35
CA PHE A 19 6.35 1.09 32.37
C PHE A 19 5.26 1.67 31.48
N GLY A 20 4.33 2.46 32.04
CA GLY A 20 3.31 3.18 31.27
C GLY A 20 3.93 4.17 30.28
N ILE A 21 4.89 4.98 30.72
CA ILE A 21 5.65 5.91 29.86
C ILE A 21 6.40 5.15 28.78
N PHE A 22 7.10 4.07 29.12
CA PHE A 22 7.80 3.22 28.17
C PHE A 22 6.85 2.68 27.09
N LYS A 23 5.71 2.13 27.47
CA LYS A 23 4.71 1.60 26.53
C LYS A 23 4.16 2.66 25.57
N VAL A 24 3.94 3.88 26.07
CA VAL A 24 3.45 5.01 25.24
C VAL A 24 4.54 5.54 24.32
N THR A 25 5.78 5.64 24.79
CA THR A 25 6.90 6.16 23.97
C THR A 25 7.37 5.17 22.92
N ASN A 26 7.21 3.87 23.16
CA ASN A 26 7.58 2.82 22.21
C ASN A 26 6.48 2.45 21.20
N LYS A 27 5.33 3.12 21.25
CA LYS A 27 4.23 2.85 20.29
C LYS A 27 4.68 2.96 18.84
N TYR A 28 5.61 3.85 18.54
CA TYR A 28 6.07 4.19 17.20
C TYR A 28 7.53 3.78 16.94
N ASP A 29 8.14 2.99 17.82
CA ASP A 29 9.55 2.59 17.62
C ASP A 29 9.66 1.59 16.47
N LEU A 30 10.68 1.81 15.64
CA LEU A 30 11.07 0.95 14.55
C LEU A 30 12.33 0.17 14.90
N ASP A 31 12.42 -1.08 14.48
CA ASP A 31 13.69 -1.79 14.47
C ASP A 31 14.33 -1.69 13.08
N ILE A 32 15.38 -0.90 12.99
CA ILE A 32 16.12 -0.68 11.75
C ILE A 32 17.22 -1.74 11.61
N LEU A 33 17.09 -2.58 10.61
CA LEU A 33 17.99 -3.69 10.35
C LEU A 33 19.21 -3.27 9.52
N ASN A 34 19.13 -2.16 8.79
CA ASN A 34 20.24 -1.54 8.08
C ASN A 34 20.90 -0.44 8.92
N LYS A 35 22.18 -0.62 9.25
CA LYS A 35 22.94 0.31 10.13
C LYS A 35 23.13 1.72 9.55
N ASN A 36 22.98 1.87 8.25
CA ASN A 36 23.17 3.15 7.57
C ASN A 36 21.87 3.95 7.39
N ILE A 37 20.76 3.45 7.89
CA ILE A 37 19.46 4.15 7.85
C ILE A 37 19.14 4.68 9.24
N ASP A 38 18.90 5.98 9.32
CA ASP A 38 18.28 6.64 10.47
C ASP A 38 16.80 6.90 10.20
N TRP A 39 16.04 7.07 11.26
CA TRP A 39 14.63 7.34 11.16
C TRP A 39 14.12 8.37 12.16
N SER A 40 13.05 9.03 11.80
CA SER A 40 12.29 9.94 12.66
C SER A 40 10.80 9.84 12.35
N ILE A 41 9.98 10.39 13.22
CA ILE A 41 8.54 10.56 12.94
C ILE A 41 8.36 11.95 12.37
N SER A 42 7.96 12.01 11.09
CA SER A 42 7.66 13.27 10.41
C SER A 42 6.33 13.86 10.88
N LEU A 43 5.30 13.01 11.05
CA LEU A 43 3.97 13.43 11.48
C LEU A 43 3.30 12.33 12.30
N LYS A 44 2.50 12.75 13.30
CA LYS A 44 1.54 11.91 14.04
C LYS A 44 0.12 12.39 13.75
N GLY A 45 -0.88 11.56 14.10
CA GLY A 45 -2.29 11.88 13.79
C GLY A 45 -2.70 11.49 12.37
N CYS A 46 -1.97 10.55 11.76
CA CYS A 46 -2.28 9.99 10.44
C CYS A 46 -3.19 8.76 10.52
N GLU A 47 -3.86 8.50 11.64
CA GLU A 47 -4.74 7.33 11.78
C GLU A 47 -5.87 7.38 10.74
N GLY A 48 -6.01 6.30 9.96
CA GLY A 48 -6.99 6.23 8.88
C GLY A 48 -6.59 6.98 7.60
N ALA A 49 -5.43 7.63 7.54
CA ALA A 49 -4.94 8.25 6.31
C ALA A 49 -4.77 7.21 5.19
N LYS A 50 -5.13 7.57 3.98
CA LYS A 50 -5.14 6.71 2.79
C LYS A 50 -3.91 6.93 1.90
N SER A 51 -3.46 8.19 1.79
CA SER A 51 -2.37 8.57 0.90
C SER A 51 -1.74 9.89 1.34
N PHE A 52 -0.56 10.17 0.82
CA PHE A 52 0.11 11.45 0.99
C PHE A 52 0.90 11.83 -0.27
N ALA A 53 1.19 13.11 -0.40
CA ALA A 53 2.04 13.67 -1.45
C ALA A 53 2.82 14.87 -0.91
N PHE A 54 3.95 15.18 -1.55
CA PHE A 54 4.69 16.42 -1.30
C PHE A 54 4.66 17.31 -2.54
N ASP A 55 4.70 18.63 -2.33
CA ASP A 55 5.01 19.56 -3.40
C ASP A 55 6.52 19.87 -3.46
N GLU A 56 6.92 20.69 -4.42
CA GLU A 56 8.32 21.07 -4.61
C GLU A 56 8.89 21.88 -3.44
N GLU A 57 8.03 22.60 -2.71
CA GLU A 57 8.40 23.40 -1.54
C GLU A 57 8.58 22.58 -0.27
N GLY A 58 8.00 21.38 -0.23
CA GLY A 58 8.03 20.46 0.90
C GLY A 58 6.79 20.52 1.77
N ASN A 59 5.71 21.10 1.28
CA ASN A 59 4.42 20.97 1.96
C ASN A 59 3.90 19.54 1.80
N LEU A 60 3.40 18.98 2.88
CA LEU A 60 2.85 17.64 2.95
C LEU A 60 1.33 17.68 2.81
N TYR A 61 0.80 17.08 1.78
CA TYR A 61 -0.63 16.83 1.59
C TYR A 61 -0.96 15.45 2.14
N LEU A 62 -1.94 15.37 3.05
CA LEU A 62 -2.37 14.13 3.67
C LEU A 62 -3.86 13.90 3.39
N ALA A 63 -4.19 12.78 2.77
CA ALA A 63 -5.54 12.40 2.40
C ALA A 63 -6.12 11.37 3.36
N PHE A 64 -7.33 11.64 3.81
CA PHE A 64 -8.22 10.73 4.52
C PHE A 64 -9.39 10.36 3.61
N GLU A 65 -10.37 9.66 4.11
CA GLU A 65 -11.50 9.18 3.32
C GLU A 65 -12.29 10.31 2.63
N ASP A 66 -12.57 11.41 3.35
CA ASP A 66 -13.38 12.55 2.89
C ASP A 66 -12.67 13.89 2.97
N THR A 67 -11.38 13.88 3.34
CA THR A 67 -10.64 15.10 3.68
C THR A 67 -9.23 15.09 3.11
N ILE A 68 -8.76 16.25 2.64
CA ILE A 68 -7.33 16.49 2.36
C ILE A 68 -6.87 17.69 3.18
N ARG A 69 -5.77 17.52 3.88
CA ARG A 69 -5.10 18.56 4.66
C ARG A 69 -3.72 18.83 4.10
N VAL A 70 -3.23 20.05 4.26
CA VAL A 70 -1.83 20.39 3.99
C VAL A 70 -1.14 20.80 5.28
N LEU A 71 0.00 20.20 5.52
CA LEU A 71 0.95 20.63 6.54
C LEU A 71 2.10 21.33 5.84
N ASN A 72 2.20 22.65 6.02
CA ASN A 72 3.30 23.40 5.45
C ASN A 72 4.57 23.23 6.30
N LYS A 73 5.73 23.62 5.75
CA LYS A 73 7.03 23.51 6.43
C LYS A 73 7.15 24.36 7.71
N ASP A 74 6.27 25.36 7.90
CA ASP A 74 6.23 26.18 9.12
C ASP A 74 5.38 25.53 10.21
N GLY A 75 4.81 24.32 9.92
CA GLY A 75 4.00 23.54 10.86
C GLY A 75 2.53 23.95 10.90
N ASN A 76 2.07 24.84 10.01
CA ASN A 76 0.65 25.17 9.92
C ASN A 76 -0.10 24.05 9.20
N ASP A 77 -1.23 23.66 9.78
CA ASP A 77 -2.09 22.58 9.29
C ASP A 77 -3.40 23.19 8.79
N GLU A 78 -3.65 23.12 7.48
CA GLU A 78 -4.82 23.69 6.84
C GLU A 78 -5.66 22.61 6.16
N LEU A 79 -6.99 22.80 6.23
CA LEU A 79 -7.95 21.96 5.51
C LEU A 79 -8.08 22.47 4.07
N ILE A 80 -7.77 21.61 3.09
CA ILE A 80 -7.89 21.91 1.65
C ILE A 80 -9.26 21.49 1.10
N ILE A 81 -9.64 20.24 1.38
CA ILE A 81 -10.90 19.65 0.91
C ILE A 81 -11.58 18.96 2.08
N ARG A 82 -12.89 19.16 2.19
CA ARG A 82 -13.78 18.30 2.96
C ARG A 82 -15.06 18.09 2.15
N GLU A 83 -15.25 16.85 1.69
CA GLU A 83 -16.41 16.48 0.89
C GLU A 83 -16.88 15.07 1.28
N SER A 84 -17.96 15.01 2.06
CA SER A 84 -18.48 13.75 2.63
C SER A 84 -18.96 12.72 1.60
N LYS A 85 -19.08 13.12 0.33
CA LYS A 85 -19.42 12.20 -0.76
C LYS A 85 -18.20 11.54 -1.40
N PHE A 86 -16.99 11.98 -1.01
CA PHE A 86 -15.77 11.36 -1.51
C PHE A 86 -15.39 10.17 -0.64
N ASN A 87 -14.87 9.17 -1.27
CA ASN A 87 -14.03 8.15 -0.65
C ASN A 87 -12.68 8.22 -1.37
N ILE A 88 -11.77 9.03 -0.82
CA ILE A 88 -10.46 9.27 -1.41
C ILE A 88 -9.61 8.02 -1.22
N LEU A 89 -9.03 7.53 -2.30
CA LEU A 89 -8.21 6.33 -2.33
C LEU A 89 -6.73 6.62 -2.50
N ASP A 90 -6.39 7.62 -3.33
CA ASP A 90 -5.01 8.06 -3.55
C ASP A 90 -4.96 9.54 -3.94
N ILE A 91 -3.83 10.18 -3.66
CA ILE A 91 -3.52 11.54 -4.12
C ILE A 91 -2.11 11.60 -4.72
N LEU A 92 -1.97 12.52 -5.69
CA LEU A 92 -0.71 12.83 -6.34
C LEU A 92 -0.63 14.35 -6.57
N TYR A 93 0.54 14.93 -6.29
CA TYR A 93 0.80 16.33 -6.57
C TYR A 93 1.58 16.48 -7.88
N TYR A 94 1.18 17.45 -8.71
CA TYR A 94 1.93 17.86 -9.90
C TYR A 94 1.53 19.27 -10.36
N ASN A 95 2.50 20.15 -10.57
CA ASN A 95 2.32 21.50 -11.11
C ASN A 95 1.20 22.29 -10.41
N LYS A 96 1.27 22.47 -9.09
CA LYS A 96 0.28 23.18 -8.25
C LYS A 96 -1.14 22.60 -8.33
N LYS A 97 -1.25 21.34 -8.64
CA LYS A 97 -2.49 20.59 -8.70
C LYS A 97 -2.39 19.32 -7.87
N LEU A 98 -3.50 18.93 -7.25
CA LEU A 98 -3.68 17.62 -6.68
C LEU A 98 -4.58 16.80 -7.61
N TYR A 99 -4.08 15.66 -8.05
CA TYR A 99 -4.89 14.62 -8.69
C TYR A 99 -5.41 13.70 -7.58
N ILE A 100 -6.72 13.49 -7.56
CA ILE A 100 -7.40 12.81 -6.46
C ILE A 100 -8.20 11.65 -7.04
N ALA A 101 -7.83 10.43 -6.69
CA ALA A 101 -8.62 9.24 -7.01
C ALA A 101 -9.66 9.01 -5.92
N THR A 102 -10.90 8.80 -6.34
CA THR A 102 -12.01 8.36 -5.49
C THR A 102 -12.55 7.02 -5.96
N ASP A 103 -13.63 6.51 -5.38
CA ASP A 103 -14.20 5.22 -5.76
C ASP A 103 -14.46 5.08 -7.26
N ASN A 104 -15.03 6.11 -7.89
CA ASN A 104 -15.51 6.00 -9.27
C ASN A 104 -15.07 7.14 -10.19
N ARG A 105 -14.17 8.03 -9.72
CA ARG A 105 -13.71 9.17 -10.51
C ARG A 105 -12.30 9.62 -10.14
N ILE A 106 -11.66 10.35 -11.04
CA ILE A 106 -10.43 11.07 -10.80
C ILE A 106 -10.69 12.56 -11.00
N LEU A 107 -10.27 13.36 -10.03
CA LEU A 107 -10.42 14.81 -9.98
C LEU A 107 -9.08 15.49 -10.10
N GLU A 108 -9.05 16.69 -10.67
CA GLU A 108 -7.95 17.63 -10.60
C GLU A 108 -8.36 18.80 -9.70
N TYR A 109 -7.68 18.99 -8.59
CA TYR A 109 -7.86 20.15 -7.73
C TYR A 109 -6.75 21.17 -7.97
N ASN A 110 -7.10 22.39 -8.37
CA ASN A 110 -6.18 23.49 -8.55
C ASN A 110 -5.97 24.22 -7.22
N LEU A 111 -4.74 24.24 -6.73
CA LEU A 111 -4.39 24.81 -5.43
C LEU A 111 -4.50 26.35 -5.40
N ASP A 112 -4.19 27.02 -6.52
CA ASP A 112 -4.30 28.49 -6.62
C ASP A 112 -5.77 28.93 -6.73
N ALA A 113 -6.57 28.25 -7.56
CA ALA A 113 -7.99 28.56 -7.77
C ALA A 113 -8.91 27.99 -6.69
N LYS A 114 -8.42 27.09 -5.86
CA LYS A 114 -9.17 26.36 -4.80
C LYS A 114 -10.46 25.71 -5.32
N SER A 115 -10.38 25.11 -6.50
CA SER A 115 -11.51 24.47 -7.17
C SER A 115 -11.08 23.19 -7.85
N TYR A 116 -12.02 22.25 -8.04
CA TYR A 116 -11.74 20.99 -8.73
C TYR A 116 -12.60 20.82 -9.98
N LYS A 117 -12.07 20.04 -10.93
CA LYS A 117 -12.80 19.50 -12.09
C LYS A 117 -12.70 17.99 -12.13
N GLU A 118 -13.71 17.34 -12.66
CA GLU A 118 -13.68 15.91 -12.93
C GLU A 118 -12.90 15.66 -14.22
N LEU A 119 -11.89 14.78 -14.15
CA LEU A 119 -11.11 14.36 -15.31
C LEU A 119 -11.66 13.06 -15.90
N ILE A 120 -11.98 12.11 -15.04
CA ILE A 120 -12.43 10.77 -15.38
C ILE A 120 -13.60 10.44 -14.47
N THR A 121 -14.68 9.92 -15.07
CA THR A 121 -15.89 9.47 -14.36
C THR A 121 -16.18 8.02 -14.67
N ASP A 122 -17.11 7.44 -13.94
CA ASP A 122 -17.68 6.11 -14.20
C ASP A 122 -16.63 4.99 -14.20
N ILE A 123 -15.59 5.12 -13.37
CA ILE A 123 -14.64 4.04 -13.12
C ILE A 123 -15.39 2.86 -12.46
N PRO A 124 -15.38 1.66 -13.03
CA PRO A 124 -16.15 0.51 -12.53
C PRO A 124 -15.47 -0.14 -11.31
N ASN A 125 -15.32 0.61 -10.21
CA ASN A 125 -14.60 0.22 -9.00
C ASN A 125 -15.56 -0.12 -7.85
N ASN A 126 -16.43 -1.12 -8.07
CA ASN A 126 -17.53 -1.46 -7.15
C ASN A 126 -17.37 -2.83 -6.47
N GLY A 127 -16.27 -3.52 -6.72
CA GLY A 127 -16.07 -4.90 -6.30
C GLY A 127 -15.12 -5.10 -5.13
N MET A 128 -14.36 -6.17 -5.19
CA MET A 128 -13.46 -6.63 -4.12
C MET A 128 -12.22 -5.74 -3.98
N ASN A 129 -11.62 -5.34 -5.10
CA ASN A 129 -10.36 -4.58 -5.14
C ASN A 129 -10.61 -3.10 -5.41
N LYS A 130 -11.11 -2.38 -4.40
CA LYS A 130 -11.52 -0.97 -4.51
C LYS A 130 -10.38 0.05 -4.51
N LYS A 131 -9.17 -0.32 -4.88
CA LYS A 131 -8.04 0.61 -4.97
C LYS A 131 -7.94 1.20 -6.38
N VAL A 132 -7.88 2.53 -6.45
CA VAL A 132 -7.47 3.28 -7.63
C VAL A 132 -6.19 4.02 -7.25
N ASN A 133 -5.04 3.52 -7.71
CA ASN A 133 -3.75 4.16 -7.45
C ASN A 133 -3.40 5.08 -8.61
N LEU A 134 -2.73 6.19 -8.30
CA LEU A 134 -2.29 7.20 -9.25
C LEU A 134 -0.76 7.18 -9.40
N LEU A 135 -0.28 7.34 -10.62
CA LEU A 135 1.15 7.49 -10.93
C LEU A 135 1.32 8.52 -12.05
N LEU A 136 2.27 9.42 -11.90
CA LEU A 136 2.62 10.36 -12.96
C LEU A 136 3.92 9.93 -13.64
N ASN A 137 3.91 9.89 -14.96
CA ASN A 137 5.09 9.61 -15.75
C ASN A 137 4.99 10.35 -17.11
N ASN A 138 5.95 11.20 -17.42
CA ASN A 138 6.05 11.94 -18.69
C ASN A 138 4.74 12.67 -19.07
N ASP A 139 4.21 13.52 -18.17
CA ASP A 139 2.97 14.28 -18.35
C ASP A 139 1.71 13.42 -18.60
N LYS A 140 1.79 12.12 -18.36
CA LYS A 140 0.64 11.21 -18.37
C LYS A 140 0.30 10.77 -16.96
N LEU A 141 -0.96 10.84 -16.63
CA LEU A 141 -1.51 10.29 -15.39
C LEU A 141 -1.93 8.85 -15.63
N TYR A 142 -1.26 7.91 -14.99
CA TYR A 142 -1.65 6.50 -14.97
C TYR A 142 -2.56 6.24 -13.78
N PHE A 143 -3.55 5.38 -13.98
CA PHE A 143 -4.43 4.94 -12.90
C PHE A 143 -4.77 3.47 -13.04
N SER A 144 -4.84 2.79 -11.90
CA SER A 144 -5.22 1.37 -11.85
C SER A 144 -6.71 1.23 -11.57
N VAL A 145 -7.34 0.23 -12.17
CA VAL A 145 -8.70 -0.21 -11.84
C VAL A 145 -8.63 -1.68 -11.47
N GLY A 146 -8.84 -2.00 -10.19
CA GLY A 146 -8.80 -3.36 -9.71
C GLY A 146 -9.94 -4.23 -10.24
N SER A 147 -9.80 -5.54 -10.15
CA SER A 147 -10.89 -6.46 -10.47
C SER A 147 -12.03 -6.34 -9.45
N ASN A 148 -13.26 -6.47 -9.91
CA ASN A 148 -14.42 -6.52 -9.03
C ASN A 148 -14.54 -7.88 -8.34
N THR A 149 -14.05 -8.95 -8.97
CA THR A 149 -14.08 -10.31 -8.43
C THR A 149 -12.68 -10.79 -8.02
N ASN A 150 -12.61 -11.90 -7.30
CA ASN A 150 -11.34 -12.53 -6.96
C ASN A 150 -10.66 -13.14 -8.21
N SER A 151 -11.38 -13.94 -8.94
CA SER A 151 -10.85 -14.80 -10.01
C SER A 151 -11.75 -14.86 -11.26
N GLY A 152 -12.41 -13.73 -11.58
CA GLY A 152 -13.19 -13.57 -12.81
C GLY A 152 -14.64 -13.99 -12.73
N VAL A 153 -15.15 -14.44 -11.56
CA VAL A 153 -16.52 -14.92 -11.39
C VAL A 153 -17.12 -14.38 -10.09
N VAL A 154 -18.36 -13.91 -10.18
CA VAL A 154 -19.14 -13.41 -9.03
C VAL A 154 -19.62 -14.58 -8.15
N ASN A 155 -19.49 -14.44 -6.84
CA ASN A 155 -19.87 -15.48 -5.87
C ASN A 155 -21.33 -15.39 -5.41
N SER A 156 -21.86 -14.18 -5.26
CA SER A 156 -23.20 -13.99 -4.69
C SER A 156 -24.00 -12.87 -5.36
N LYS A 157 -25.32 -12.90 -5.14
CA LYS A 157 -26.22 -11.88 -5.69
C LYS A 157 -25.89 -10.49 -5.13
N GLY A 158 -25.78 -9.52 -6.02
CA GLY A 158 -25.52 -8.10 -5.67
C GLY A 158 -24.04 -7.73 -5.68
N GLU A 159 -23.12 -8.68 -5.81
CA GLU A 159 -21.71 -8.38 -6.08
C GLU A 159 -21.54 -7.84 -7.52
N ALA A 160 -20.59 -6.94 -7.69
CA ALA A 160 -20.25 -6.41 -9.00
C ALA A 160 -19.43 -7.43 -9.81
N PHE A 161 -19.78 -7.62 -11.07
CA PHE A 161 -18.98 -8.41 -12.02
C PHE A 161 -17.93 -7.53 -12.69
N ASP A 162 -16.94 -8.17 -13.31
CA ASP A 162 -15.85 -7.48 -13.98
C ASP A 162 -16.27 -6.98 -15.36
N ILE A 163 -15.87 -5.76 -15.67
CA ILE A 163 -16.03 -5.14 -16.99
C ILE A 163 -14.74 -5.37 -17.79
N ALA A 164 -14.85 -6.00 -18.93
CA ALA A 164 -13.71 -6.31 -19.78
C ALA A 164 -13.11 -5.05 -20.43
N THR A 165 -11.77 -4.97 -20.47
CA THR A 165 -11.01 -3.91 -21.18
C THR A 165 -10.61 -4.31 -22.60
N SER A 166 -10.70 -5.60 -22.89
CA SER A 166 -10.44 -6.20 -24.21
C SER A 166 -11.56 -7.19 -24.54
N PRO A 167 -11.90 -7.41 -25.82
CA PRO A 167 -12.93 -8.36 -26.17
C PRO A 167 -12.48 -9.80 -25.87
N TRP A 168 -13.29 -10.54 -25.11
CA TRP A 168 -13.00 -11.91 -24.76
C TRP A 168 -13.94 -12.90 -25.46
N ILE A 169 -13.44 -14.10 -25.71
CA ILE A 169 -14.22 -15.28 -26.04
C ILE A 169 -14.13 -16.22 -24.84
N VAL A 170 -15.26 -16.50 -24.20
CA VAL A 170 -15.27 -17.31 -22.98
C VAL A 170 -15.35 -18.81 -23.28
N THR A 171 -14.89 -19.63 -22.34
CA THR A 171 -14.86 -21.09 -22.45
C THR A 171 -16.22 -21.73 -22.23
N GLY A 172 -17.16 -21.04 -21.56
CA GLY A 172 -18.43 -21.59 -21.12
C GLY A 172 -18.32 -22.32 -19.77
N ASN A 173 -17.19 -22.24 -19.06
CA ASN A 173 -17.07 -22.75 -17.71
C ASN A 173 -17.81 -21.83 -16.74
N ASN A 174 -18.71 -22.42 -15.94
CA ASN A 174 -19.57 -21.70 -15.00
C ASN A 174 -19.35 -22.26 -13.59
N TYR A 175 -19.32 -21.41 -12.58
CA TYR A 175 -18.89 -21.75 -11.23
C TYR A 175 -19.94 -21.44 -10.17
N GLY A 176 -19.80 -22.10 -9.02
CA GLY A 176 -20.65 -21.92 -7.85
C GLY A 176 -22.09 -22.44 -8.01
N ASP A 177 -22.89 -22.28 -6.98
CA ASP A 177 -24.29 -22.72 -6.96
C ASP A 177 -25.15 -21.98 -7.98
N GLY A 178 -24.79 -20.72 -8.30
CA GLY A 178 -25.45 -19.90 -9.32
C GLY A 178 -25.09 -20.28 -10.74
N LYS A 179 -24.14 -21.18 -10.97
CA LYS A 179 -23.58 -21.47 -12.29
C LYS A 179 -23.22 -20.19 -13.06
N THR A 180 -22.50 -19.29 -12.38
CA THR A 180 -22.15 -17.99 -12.89
C THR A 180 -20.95 -18.07 -13.84
N GLY A 181 -21.07 -17.44 -15.01
CA GLY A 181 -20.01 -17.33 -15.99
C GLY A 181 -19.03 -16.17 -15.71
N ALA A 182 -17.93 -16.16 -16.44
CA ALA A 182 -16.96 -15.07 -16.39
C ALA A 182 -17.56 -13.75 -16.90
N PHE A 183 -17.20 -12.63 -16.30
CA PHE A 183 -17.67 -11.29 -16.70
C PHE A 183 -19.20 -11.14 -16.74
N SER A 184 -19.90 -11.93 -15.96
CA SER A 184 -21.37 -12.00 -15.96
C SER A 184 -21.95 -11.73 -14.56
N PRO A 185 -23.18 -11.19 -14.48
CA PRO A 185 -23.90 -11.08 -13.22
C PRO A 185 -24.12 -12.45 -12.57
N TYR A 186 -24.33 -12.46 -11.25
CA TYR A 186 -24.64 -13.69 -10.52
C TYR A 186 -25.81 -14.46 -11.14
N SER A 187 -25.67 -15.78 -11.28
CA SER A 187 -26.61 -16.72 -11.90
C SER A 187 -26.84 -16.52 -13.41
N VAL A 188 -25.96 -15.82 -14.09
CA VAL A 188 -25.92 -15.75 -15.55
C VAL A 188 -24.78 -16.63 -16.04
N SER A 189 -25.13 -17.70 -16.74
CA SER A 189 -24.16 -18.66 -17.33
C SER A 189 -23.65 -18.15 -18.65
N ASN A 190 -22.39 -18.44 -18.98
CA ASN A 190 -21.85 -18.26 -20.33
C ASN A 190 -22.02 -19.54 -21.16
N GLU A 191 -22.17 -19.37 -22.48
CA GLU A 191 -22.06 -20.45 -23.46
C GLU A 191 -20.62 -20.56 -24.00
N VAL A 192 -20.28 -21.73 -24.52
CA VAL A 192 -18.97 -21.96 -25.13
C VAL A 192 -18.78 -21.09 -26.37
N GLY A 193 -17.80 -20.21 -26.35
CA GLY A 193 -17.52 -19.31 -27.47
C GLY A 193 -18.33 -18.01 -27.47
N GLU A 194 -19.06 -17.74 -26.40
CA GLU A 194 -19.74 -16.47 -26.22
C GLU A 194 -18.72 -15.32 -26.19
N LYS A 195 -19.10 -14.18 -26.75
CA LYS A 195 -18.28 -12.97 -26.81
C LYS A 195 -18.65 -12.02 -25.68
N VAL A 196 -17.64 -11.54 -24.97
CA VAL A 196 -17.74 -10.46 -24.00
C VAL A 196 -17.17 -9.20 -24.63
N GLU A 197 -17.99 -8.18 -24.75
CA GLU A 197 -17.58 -6.89 -25.32
C GLU A 197 -16.75 -6.10 -24.32
N SER A 198 -15.79 -5.33 -24.84
CA SER A 198 -14.94 -4.46 -24.02
C SER A 198 -15.52 -3.07 -23.83
N GLN A 199 -15.16 -2.42 -22.72
CA GLN A 199 -15.40 -1.01 -22.49
C GLN A 199 -14.08 -0.25 -22.41
N LYS A 200 -14.13 1.07 -22.67
CA LYS A 200 -12.95 1.95 -22.64
C LYS A 200 -12.26 1.95 -21.27
N ILE A 201 -13.05 1.94 -20.20
CA ILE A 201 -12.59 1.80 -18.82
C ILE A 201 -13.22 0.52 -18.28
N GLY A 202 -12.39 -0.47 -17.96
CA GLY A 202 -12.81 -1.74 -17.37
C GLY A 202 -11.94 -2.12 -16.20
N ASN A 203 -12.18 -3.31 -15.67
CA ASN A 203 -11.50 -3.84 -14.49
C ASN A 203 -10.19 -4.57 -14.84
N ALA A 204 -9.41 -4.86 -13.81
CA ALA A 204 -8.14 -5.58 -13.89
C ALA A 204 -7.17 -4.95 -14.91
N ALA A 205 -7.05 -3.63 -14.87
CA ALA A 205 -6.34 -2.85 -15.89
C ALA A 205 -5.61 -1.63 -15.31
N ILE A 206 -4.66 -1.17 -16.09
CA ILE A 206 -4.00 0.13 -15.93
C ILE A 206 -4.32 0.95 -17.18
N LEU A 207 -4.78 2.16 -16.97
CA LEU A 207 -5.05 3.12 -18.02
C LEU A 207 -4.14 4.34 -17.86
N SER A 208 -3.88 5.02 -18.97
CA SER A 208 -3.18 6.31 -18.99
C SER A 208 -4.12 7.42 -19.45
N TYR A 209 -4.03 8.57 -18.83
CA TYR A 209 -4.69 9.80 -19.22
C TYR A 209 -3.63 10.83 -19.58
N ASP A 210 -3.64 11.29 -20.81
CA ASP A 210 -2.76 12.37 -21.26
C ASP A 210 -3.31 13.72 -20.80
N ILE A 211 -2.55 14.42 -19.94
CA ILE A 211 -3.00 15.67 -19.32
C ILE A 211 -3.24 16.80 -20.35
N LYS A 212 -2.58 16.74 -21.51
CA LYS A 212 -2.67 17.78 -22.54
C LYS A 212 -3.81 17.52 -23.54
N THR A 213 -3.96 16.26 -23.95
CA THR A 213 -4.95 15.89 -24.98
C THR A 213 -6.25 15.35 -24.38
N GLU A 214 -6.29 15.08 -23.09
CA GLU A 214 -7.40 14.48 -22.35
C GLU A 214 -7.78 13.06 -22.88
N GLU A 215 -6.85 12.41 -23.58
CA GLU A 215 -7.08 11.07 -24.14
C GLU A 215 -6.81 9.98 -23.08
N ILE A 216 -7.73 9.03 -22.98
CA ILE A 216 -7.56 7.82 -22.16
C ILE A 216 -7.20 6.65 -23.06
N LYS A 217 -6.11 5.93 -22.71
CA LYS A 217 -5.66 4.70 -23.38
C LYS A 217 -5.48 3.56 -22.38
N LEU A 218 -5.74 2.35 -22.82
CA LEU A 218 -5.33 1.15 -22.10
C LEU A 218 -3.82 1.04 -22.14
N TYR A 219 -3.18 0.95 -20.96
CA TYR A 219 -1.73 0.77 -20.84
C TYR A 219 -1.38 -0.72 -20.70
N ALA A 220 -2.04 -1.42 -19.77
CA ALA A 220 -1.83 -2.84 -19.53
C ALA A 220 -3.10 -3.45 -18.92
N HIS A 221 -3.30 -4.75 -19.08
CA HIS A 221 -4.48 -5.43 -18.55
C HIS A 221 -4.19 -6.85 -18.06
N GLY A 222 -5.23 -7.53 -17.52
CA GLY A 222 -5.03 -8.82 -16.86
C GLY A 222 -4.27 -8.68 -15.54
N ILE A 223 -4.41 -7.55 -14.87
CA ILE A 223 -3.75 -7.18 -13.60
C ILE A 223 -4.83 -7.11 -12.53
N ARG A 224 -4.92 -8.10 -11.65
CA ARG A 224 -5.99 -8.20 -10.65
C ARG A 224 -6.15 -6.91 -9.84
N ASN A 225 -5.08 -6.39 -9.26
CA ASN A 225 -5.04 -5.09 -8.56
C ASN A 225 -3.61 -4.63 -8.38
N ILE A 226 -3.44 -3.33 -8.17
CA ILE A 226 -2.16 -2.70 -7.83
C ILE A 226 -2.17 -2.33 -6.35
N ASN A 227 -1.14 -2.76 -5.60
CA ASN A 227 -0.95 -2.44 -4.19
C ASN A 227 0.19 -1.44 -3.91
N GLY A 228 0.85 -1.00 -4.95
CA GLY A 228 1.91 -0.01 -4.92
C GLY A 228 2.68 -0.03 -6.23
N TRP A 229 3.11 1.12 -6.69
CA TRP A 229 3.88 1.26 -7.91
C TRP A 229 4.72 2.53 -7.94
N ASP A 230 5.74 2.50 -8.74
CA ASP A 230 6.57 3.66 -9.05
C ASP A 230 7.27 3.46 -10.40
N THR A 231 7.91 4.50 -10.91
CA THR A 231 8.76 4.44 -12.09
C THR A 231 10.23 4.39 -11.68
N ASP A 232 11.06 3.69 -12.44
CA ASP A 232 12.50 3.83 -12.34
C ASP A 232 12.97 5.13 -13.04
N ASN A 233 14.29 5.39 -13.02
CA ASN A 233 14.85 6.59 -13.63
C ASN A 233 14.78 6.62 -15.16
N GLU A 234 14.40 5.50 -15.80
CA GLU A 234 14.14 5.43 -17.25
C GLU A 234 12.64 5.56 -17.56
N GLY A 235 11.80 5.75 -16.55
CA GLY A 235 10.35 5.83 -16.67
C GLY A 235 9.64 4.48 -16.81
N LYS A 236 10.33 3.36 -16.56
CA LYS A 236 9.71 2.02 -16.58
C LYS A 236 8.92 1.80 -15.29
N ILE A 237 7.66 1.42 -15.43
CA ILE A 237 6.75 1.20 -14.29
C ILE A 237 7.04 -0.16 -13.66
N LYS A 238 7.22 -0.16 -12.33
CA LYS A 238 7.27 -1.37 -11.52
C LYS A 238 6.11 -1.34 -10.53
N ALA A 239 5.44 -2.48 -10.35
CA ALA A 239 4.22 -2.53 -9.57
C ALA A 239 4.09 -3.82 -8.75
N ILE A 240 3.54 -3.69 -7.56
CA ILE A 240 3.01 -4.81 -6.79
C ILE A 240 1.64 -5.16 -7.37
N VAL A 241 1.50 -6.42 -7.79
CA VAL A 241 0.25 -7.01 -8.27
C VAL A 241 -0.20 -8.05 -7.26
N GLY A 242 -1.41 -7.89 -6.74
CA GLY A 242 -1.99 -8.85 -5.80
C GLY A 242 -2.46 -10.12 -6.50
N GLY A 243 -2.10 -11.26 -5.93
CA GLY A 243 -2.55 -12.57 -6.37
C GLY A 243 -4.02 -12.86 -6.03
N MET A 244 -4.56 -13.94 -6.56
CA MET A 244 -5.92 -14.40 -6.30
C MET A 244 -5.98 -15.17 -4.98
N GLU A 245 -7.02 -14.95 -4.20
CA GLU A 245 -7.22 -15.61 -2.91
C GLU A 245 -7.92 -16.98 -3.08
N ASP A 246 -7.74 -17.88 -2.11
CA ASP A 246 -8.46 -19.15 -2.05
C ASP A 246 -9.91 -18.92 -1.58
N LEU A 247 -10.72 -18.31 -2.45
CA LEU A 247 -12.10 -17.93 -2.18
C LEU A 247 -13.05 -18.46 -3.25
N PRO A 248 -14.28 -18.88 -2.85
CA PRO A 248 -15.30 -19.29 -3.82
C PRO A 248 -15.74 -18.12 -4.70
N PRO A 249 -16.34 -18.42 -5.87
CA PRO A 249 -16.72 -19.74 -6.36
C PRO A 249 -15.61 -20.46 -7.13
N ARG A 250 -14.52 -19.75 -7.50
CA ARG A 250 -13.37 -20.28 -8.23
C ARG A 250 -12.12 -20.07 -7.37
N ASN A 251 -11.85 -21.04 -6.50
CA ASN A 251 -10.76 -21.01 -5.54
C ASN A 251 -9.41 -21.15 -6.23
N ILE A 252 -8.48 -20.24 -5.97
CA ILE A 252 -7.10 -20.31 -6.46
C ILE A 252 -6.19 -20.46 -5.25
N LYS A 253 -5.67 -21.67 -5.04
CA LYS A 253 -4.80 -21.97 -3.91
C LYS A 253 -3.36 -21.58 -4.17
N ASP A 254 -2.63 -21.34 -3.10
CA ASP A 254 -1.19 -21.07 -3.11
C ASP A 254 -0.72 -19.96 -4.07
N ASP A 255 -1.63 -19.07 -4.49
CA ASP A 255 -1.24 -17.88 -5.22
C ASP A 255 -0.47 -16.90 -4.32
N LYS A 256 0.24 -15.96 -4.90
CA LYS A 256 1.15 -15.06 -4.22
C LYS A 256 0.93 -13.62 -4.69
N ASP A 257 1.47 -12.68 -3.93
CA ASP A 257 1.68 -11.33 -4.44
C ASP A 257 3.00 -11.25 -5.19
N TYR A 258 3.04 -10.40 -6.20
CA TYR A 258 4.15 -10.30 -7.14
C TYR A 258 4.60 -8.86 -7.35
N ILE A 259 5.86 -8.67 -7.75
CA ILE A 259 6.34 -7.41 -8.32
C ILE A 259 6.67 -7.64 -9.79
N TYR A 260 6.13 -6.80 -10.68
CA TYR A 260 6.35 -6.85 -12.12
C TYR A 260 7.05 -5.61 -12.64
N ASN A 261 7.81 -5.77 -13.72
CA ASN A 261 8.11 -4.71 -14.67
C ASN A 261 6.92 -4.61 -15.64
N LEU A 262 6.17 -3.51 -15.59
CA LEU A 262 5.03 -3.34 -16.47
C LEU A 262 5.45 -2.74 -17.82
N GLN A 263 4.83 -3.23 -18.89
CA GLN A 263 5.03 -2.80 -20.26
C GLN A 263 3.69 -2.41 -20.90
N GLU A 264 3.74 -1.44 -21.78
CA GLU A 264 2.57 -1.00 -22.53
C GLU A 264 2.03 -2.13 -23.40
N GLU A 265 0.70 -2.18 -23.56
CA GLU A 265 -0.04 -3.15 -24.35
C GLU A 265 0.06 -4.63 -23.90
N ASN A 266 0.71 -4.91 -22.75
CA ASN A 266 0.86 -6.27 -22.24
C ASN A 266 -0.35 -6.72 -21.42
N TRP A 267 -0.65 -8.02 -21.57
CA TRP A 267 -1.56 -8.76 -20.71
C TRP A 267 -0.80 -9.56 -19.66
N TYR A 268 -1.20 -9.44 -18.38
CA TYR A 268 -0.51 -10.05 -17.24
C TYR A 268 -1.19 -11.30 -16.68
N GLY A 269 -2.25 -11.77 -17.36
CA GLY A 269 -2.76 -13.12 -17.17
C GLY A 269 -4.09 -13.25 -16.45
N TRP A 270 -4.42 -12.35 -15.52
CA TRP A 270 -5.71 -12.46 -14.82
C TRP A 270 -6.89 -12.49 -15.80
N PRO A 271 -7.91 -13.36 -15.59
CA PRO A 271 -8.13 -14.26 -14.44
C PRO A 271 -7.55 -15.67 -14.61
N ASP A 272 -6.85 -15.99 -15.69
CA ASP A 272 -6.47 -17.36 -16.07
C ASP A 272 -4.99 -17.69 -15.86
N TYR A 273 -4.19 -16.70 -15.49
CA TYR A 273 -2.78 -16.86 -15.09
C TYR A 273 -2.48 -16.01 -13.88
N SER A 274 -1.51 -16.45 -13.08
CA SER A 274 -0.93 -15.67 -12.00
C SER A 274 0.56 -15.98 -11.84
N GLY A 275 1.38 -14.96 -11.61
CA GLY A 275 2.83 -15.14 -11.52
C GLY A 275 3.48 -15.65 -12.82
N GLY A 276 2.83 -15.49 -13.98
CA GLY A 276 3.26 -16.05 -15.24
C GLY A 276 2.81 -17.50 -15.48
N ASP A 277 2.27 -18.19 -14.46
CA ASP A 277 1.80 -19.57 -14.58
C ASP A 277 0.30 -19.66 -14.85
N PRO A 278 -0.16 -20.62 -15.67
CA PRO A 278 -1.58 -20.86 -15.88
C PRO A 278 -2.24 -21.42 -14.61
N ILE A 279 -3.47 -20.99 -14.30
CA ILE A 279 -4.22 -21.48 -13.11
C ILE A 279 -4.55 -22.97 -13.19
N THR A 280 -4.39 -23.58 -14.34
CA THR A 280 -4.48 -25.02 -14.54
C THR A 280 -3.25 -25.79 -14.01
N SER A 281 -2.21 -25.06 -13.56
CA SER A 281 -1.02 -25.65 -12.95
C SER A 281 -1.36 -26.31 -11.62
N PRO A 282 -0.73 -27.46 -11.28
CA PRO A 282 -0.95 -28.16 -10.01
C PRO A 282 -0.71 -27.30 -8.77
N ARG A 283 0.11 -26.25 -8.86
CA ARG A 283 0.38 -25.35 -7.71
C ARG A 283 -0.87 -24.61 -7.21
N PHE A 284 -1.87 -24.42 -8.07
CA PHE A 284 -3.08 -23.65 -7.73
C PHE A 284 -4.25 -24.50 -7.25
N THR A 285 -4.07 -25.80 -7.07
CA THR A 285 -5.17 -26.73 -6.77
C THR A 285 -4.69 -27.89 -5.89
N ASP A 286 -5.53 -28.34 -4.97
CA ASP A 286 -5.27 -29.56 -4.20
C ASP A 286 -5.81 -30.80 -4.89
N SER A 287 -7.06 -30.76 -5.35
CA SER A 287 -7.80 -31.93 -5.84
C SER A 287 -8.61 -31.69 -7.10
N VAL A 288 -9.06 -30.46 -7.32
CA VAL A 288 -9.88 -30.11 -8.48
C VAL A 288 -9.12 -29.08 -9.32
N ARG A 289 -8.70 -29.52 -10.50
CA ARG A 289 -8.01 -28.64 -11.44
C ARG A 289 -8.93 -27.50 -11.87
N GLN A 290 -8.42 -26.28 -11.80
CA GLN A 290 -9.12 -25.11 -12.31
C GLN A 290 -9.03 -25.08 -13.83
N GLU A 291 -10.10 -24.61 -14.47
CA GLU A 291 -10.18 -24.46 -15.91
C GLU A 291 -10.11 -22.98 -16.30
N PHE A 292 -9.66 -22.71 -17.52
CA PHE A 292 -9.63 -21.37 -18.08
C PHE A 292 -11.04 -20.81 -18.29
N LEU A 293 -11.18 -19.51 -18.09
CA LEU A 293 -12.40 -18.75 -18.38
C LEU A 293 -12.38 -18.15 -19.80
N ILE A 294 -11.20 -17.86 -20.33
CA ILE A 294 -10.97 -17.17 -21.60
C ILE A 294 -10.36 -18.15 -22.60
N LYS A 295 -10.82 -18.12 -23.86
CA LYS A 295 -10.29 -18.94 -24.96
C LYS A 295 -9.20 -18.23 -25.76
N ASN A 296 -9.37 -16.93 -25.98
CA ASN A 296 -8.51 -16.11 -26.83
C ASN A 296 -7.49 -15.32 -26.04
N HIS A 297 -6.70 -15.99 -25.19
CA HIS A 297 -5.62 -15.32 -24.47
C HIS A 297 -4.70 -14.57 -25.45
N PRO A 298 -4.36 -13.29 -25.18
CA PRO A 298 -3.42 -12.55 -26.01
C PRO A 298 -2.03 -13.17 -26.05
N ASP A 299 -1.62 -13.75 -24.91
CA ASP A 299 -0.37 -14.48 -24.76
C ASP A 299 -0.59 -15.80 -24.00
N LYS A 300 0.11 -16.84 -24.41
CA LYS A 300 0.13 -18.16 -23.73
C LYS A 300 1.20 -18.24 -22.63
N ASN A 301 2.11 -17.28 -22.60
CA ASN A 301 3.18 -17.17 -21.62
C ASN A 301 3.28 -15.71 -21.16
N PRO A 302 2.33 -15.23 -20.33
CA PRO A 302 2.41 -13.88 -19.80
C PRO A 302 3.74 -13.64 -19.07
N SER A 303 4.16 -12.39 -19.04
CA SER A 303 5.43 -11.98 -18.42
C SER A 303 5.54 -12.50 -16.99
N ALA A 304 6.71 -13.07 -16.66
CA ALA A 304 7.02 -13.48 -15.29
C ALA A 304 7.30 -12.27 -14.39
N PRO A 305 7.00 -12.35 -13.09
CA PRO A 305 7.34 -11.32 -12.11
C PRO A 305 8.85 -11.26 -11.86
N ILE A 306 9.34 -10.11 -11.42
CA ILE A 306 10.72 -9.93 -10.95
C ILE A 306 10.90 -10.33 -9.47
N TYR A 307 9.79 -10.43 -8.72
CA TYR A 307 9.75 -10.92 -7.35
C TYR A 307 8.41 -11.58 -7.07
N GLN A 308 8.44 -12.65 -6.29
CA GLN A 308 7.28 -13.38 -5.79
C GLN A 308 7.38 -13.44 -4.27
N ASP A 309 6.32 -13.03 -3.56
CA ASP A 309 6.23 -13.21 -2.11
C ASP A 309 5.84 -14.65 -1.73
N ASN A 310 5.77 -14.93 -0.44
CA ASN A 310 5.32 -16.22 0.07
C ASN A 310 3.80 -16.30 0.25
N ASP A 311 3.14 -15.15 0.28
CA ASP A 311 1.73 -14.99 0.63
C ASP A 311 0.99 -14.13 -0.42
N VAL A 312 -0.34 -14.29 -0.45
CA VAL A 312 -1.27 -13.40 -1.13
C VAL A 312 -1.76 -12.31 -0.15
N SER A 313 -2.19 -11.16 -0.65
CA SER A 313 -2.69 -10.02 0.17
C SER A 313 -1.70 -9.57 1.26
N SER A 314 -0.42 -9.61 0.93
CA SER A 314 0.69 -9.32 1.84
C SER A 314 1.43 -8.05 1.47
N LEU A 315 1.73 -7.85 0.18
CA LEU A 315 2.55 -6.74 -0.27
C LEU A 315 1.74 -5.44 -0.39
N GLN A 316 2.33 -4.33 0.08
CA GLN A 316 1.69 -3.03 0.07
C GLN A 316 2.72 -1.90 0.06
N GLY A 317 2.49 -0.90 -0.80
CA GLY A 317 3.40 0.24 -0.94
C GLY A 317 4.70 -0.14 -1.63
N LEU A 318 5.03 0.57 -2.69
CA LEU A 318 6.27 0.42 -3.44
C LEU A 318 6.79 1.79 -3.82
N ALA A 319 8.08 2.00 -3.64
CA ALA A 319 8.79 3.18 -4.11
C ALA A 319 10.16 2.80 -4.64
N ILE A 320 10.72 3.59 -5.55
CA ILE A 320 11.99 3.33 -6.20
C ILE A 320 12.96 4.46 -5.90
N ASP A 321 14.14 4.10 -5.41
CA ASP A 321 15.26 5.04 -5.25
C ASP A 321 15.88 5.36 -6.60
N LYS A 322 15.25 6.30 -7.34
CA LYS A 322 15.61 6.66 -8.73
C LYS A 322 17.00 7.24 -8.84
N ASP A 323 17.41 8.00 -7.83
CA ASP A 323 18.63 8.77 -7.82
C ASP A 323 19.77 8.13 -7.05
N GLY A 324 19.48 7.04 -6.31
CA GLY A 324 20.48 6.36 -5.49
C GLY A 324 20.79 7.11 -4.19
N ILE A 325 19.76 7.66 -3.55
CA ILE A 325 19.88 8.51 -2.36
C ILE A 325 20.22 7.69 -1.12
N CYS A 326 19.43 6.65 -0.88
CA CYS A 326 19.54 5.76 0.28
C CYS A 326 20.18 4.41 -0.08
N PHE A 327 20.01 3.98 -1.32
CA PHE A 327 20.45 2.68 -1.83
C PHE A 327 21.13 2.83 -3.19
N GLU A 328 21.41 1.72 -3.86
CA GLU A 328 21.81 1.78 -5.25
C GLU A 328 20.66 2.32 -6.12
N LYS A 329 21.02 3.04 -7.19
CA LYS A 329 20.08 3.59 -8.14
C LYS A 329 19.10 2.54 -8.66
N ASN A 330 17.80 2.89 -8.68
CA ASN A 330 16.68 2.04 -9.06
C ASN A 330 16.39 0.86 -8.12
N THR A 331 16.88 0.91 -6.89
CA THR A 331 16.50 -0.05 -5.85
C THR A 331 15.03 0.12 -5.50
N ILE A 332 14.31 -0.99 -5.40
CA ILE A 332 12.89 -1.04 -5.02
C ILE A 332 12.80 -1.20 -3.51
N VAL A 333 12.00 -0.36 -2.86
CA VAL A 333 11.59 -0.48 -1.47
C VAL A 333 10.10 -0.80 -1.44
N PHE A 334 9.70 -1.82 -0.69
CA PHE A 334 8.31 -2.23 -0.60
C PHE A 334 7.95 -2.79 0.77
N GLY A 335 6.68 -2.76 1.11
CA GLY A 335 6.16 -3.22 2.38
C GLY A 335 5.45 -4.56 2.32
N ASN A 336 5.40 -5.25 3.46
CA ASN A 336 4.60 -6.45 3.68
C ASN A 336 3.75 -6.26 4.93
N ASN A 337 2.43 -6.10 4.75
CA ASN A 337 1.48 -5.83 5.83
C ASN A 337 1.18 -7.05 6.71
N LYS A 338 1.40 -8.28 6.21
CA LYS A 338 1.22 -9.48 7.03
C LYS A 338 2.34 -9.66 8.05
N LYS A 339 3.56 -9.29 7.66
CA LYS A 339 4.75 -9.42 8.50
C LYS A 339 5.10 -8.13 9.24
N GLY A 340 4.57 -6.98 8.81
CA GLY A 340 4.94 -5.68 9.35
C GLY A 340 6.35 -5.24 8.97
N PHE A 341 6.87 -5.66 7.82
CA PHE A 341 8.23 -5.38 7.38
C PHE A 341 8.27 -4.47 6.15
N ILE A 342 9.35 -3.69 6.06
CA ILE A 342 9.80 -3.05 4.83
C ILE A 342 11.00 -3.83 4.30
N TYR A 343 11.00 -4.10 3.00
CA TYR A 343 12.04 -4.81 2.28
C TYR A 343 12.72 -3.91 1.25
N VAL A 344 13.95 -4.26 0.94
CA VAL A 344 14.70 -3.75 -0.20
C VAL A 344 14.91 -4.89 -1.19
N LEU A 345 14.45 -4.71 -2.42
CA LEU A 345 14.72 -5.65 -3.51
C LEU A 345 15.97 -5.20 -4.26
N SER A 346 17.01 -5.99 -4.15
CA SER A 346 18.28 -5.77 -4.85
C SER A 346 18.18 -6.20 -6.32
N LYS A 347 19.13 -5.76 -7.14
CA LYS A 347 19.19 -6.11 -8.58
C LYS A 347 19.35 -7.61 -8.86
N ASP A 348 19.83 -8.36 -7.87
CA ASP A 348 19.93 -9.83 -7.89
C ASP A 348 18.57 -10.54 -7.67
N GLY A 349 17.48 -9.79 -7.48
CA GLY A 349 16.14 -10.32 -7.23
C GLY A 349 15.93 -10.80 -5.80
N VAL A 350 16.86 -10.53 -4.89
CA VAL A 350 16.74 -10.93 -3.46
C VAL A 350 16.17 -9.80 -2.64
N ALA A 351 15.05 -10.08 -1.96
CA ALA A 351 14.47 -9.17 -0.97
C ALA A 351 15.21 -9.32 0.38
N ARG A 352 15.61 -8.20 0.96
CA ARG A 352 16.28 -8.13 2.26
C ARG A 352 15.49 -7.25 3.22
N ASP A 353 15.40 -7.68 4.47
CA ASP A 353 14.73 -6.94 5.53
C ASP A 353 15.44 -5.59 5.77
N LEU A 354 14.66 -4.52 5.76
CA LEU A 354 15.15 -3.16 6.00
C LEU A 354 14.68 -2.61 7.34
N VAL A 355 13.39 -2.71 7.61
CA VAL A 355 12.75 -2.18 8.82
C VAL A 355 11.68 -3.14 9.30
N ASP A 356 11.68 -3.41 10.59
CA ASP A 356 10.57 -4.05 11.30
C ASP A 356 9.68 -2.95 11.92
N LEU A 357 8.45 -2.83 11.42
CA LEU A 357 7.41 -1.91 11.92
C LEU A 357 6.55 -2.57 13.00
N GLY A 358 6.68 -3.89 13.16
CA GLY A 358 5.85 -4.72 14.03
C GLY A 358 4.47 -5.06 13.45
N ASP A 359 3.86 -6.06 14.06
CA ASP A 359 2.58 -6.67 13.64
C ASP A 359 1.34 -5.76 13.77
N LYS A 360 1.49 -4.61 14.42
CA LYS A 360 0.42 -3.59 14.57
C LYS A 360 0.42 -2.54 13.48
N SER A 361 1.40 -2.54 12.59
CA SER A 361 1.50 -1.59 11.49
C SER A 361 0.49 -1.88 10.38
N LYS A 362 0.20 -0.86 9.59
CA LYS A 362 -0.50 -0.97 8.31
C LYS A 362 0.08 0.05 7.34
N ILE A 363 0.93 -0.43 6.48
CA ILE A 363 1.55 0.37 5.42
C ILE A 363 0.48 0.69 4.37
N GLU A 364 0.29 1.97 4.06
CA GLU A 364 -0.59 2.41 2.98
C GLU A 364 0.21 2.86 1.76
N LYS A 365 1.27 3.66 1.95
CA LYS A 365 2.07 4.22 0.88
C LYS A 365 3.52 4.41 1.31
N ILE A 366 4.44 4.18 0.38
CA ILE A 366 5.87 4.51 0.50
C ILE A 366 6.19 5.49 -0.63
N LEU A 367 7.00 6.52 -0.35
CA LEU A 367 7.38 7.54 -1.32
C LEU A 367 8.79 8.07 -1.04
N PHE A 368 9.65 8.15 -2.06
CA PHE A 368 10.89 8.92 -2.00
C PHE A 368 10.60 10.39 -2.25
N TYR A 369 11.14 11.25 -1.40
CA TYR A 369 11.06 12.69 -1.56
C TYR A 369 12.36 13.34 -1.06
N LYS A 370 13.04 14.10 -1.92
CA LYS A 370 14.37 14.67 -1.66
C LYS A 370 15.34 13.59 -1.17
N ASP A 371 15.99 13.80 -0.03
CA ASP A 371 17.04 12.93 0.50
C ASP A 371 16.54 11.80 1.41
N SER A 372 15.23 11.53 1.39
CA SER A 372 14.58 10.60 2.31
C SER A 372 13.52 9.76 1.61
N PHE A 373 13.11 8.68 2.26
CA PHE A 373 11.86 8.02 1.92
C PHE A 373 10.91 7.99 3.12
N TYR A 374 9.63 8.03 2.81
CA TYR A 374 8.56 8.16 3.78
C TYR A 374 7.66 6.94 3.75
N ILE A 375 7.20 6.50 4.93
CA ILE A 375 6.29 5.37 5.10
C ILE A 375 5.08 5.86 5.86
N LEU A 376 3.90 5.80 5.24
CA LEU A 376 2.63 6.07 5.89
C LEU A 376 2.10 4.81 6.55
N ASP A 377 1.99 4.85 7.88
CA ASP A 377 1.33 3.82 8.67
C ASP A 377 -0.02 4.35 9.18
N SER A 378 -1.10 3.88 8.57
CA SER A 378 -2.46 4.35 8.88
C SER A 378 -3.01 3.77 10.18
N LYS A 379 -2.52 2.64 10.67
CA LYS A 379 -3.00 2.00 11.90
C LYS A 379 -2.30 2.52 13.14
N LEU A 380 -0.98 2.70 13.08
CA LEU A 380 -0.25 3.41 14.12
C LEU A 380 -0.51 4.92 14.10
N GLY A 381 -0.92 5.45 12.95
CA GLY A 381 -1.29 6.85 12.76
C GLY A 381 -0.09 7.77 12.67
N CYS A 382 0.94 7.39 11.92
CA CYS A 382 2.15 8.20 11.75
C CYS A 382 2.73 8.12 10.34
N LEU A 383 3.50 9.14 10.00
CA LEU A 383 4.36 9.19 8.82
C LEU A 383 5.80 9.12 9.31
N TYR A 384 6.48 8.05 8.96
CA TYR A 384 7.90 7.88 9.21
C TYR A 384 8.71 8.54 8.11
N ASN A 385 9.83 9.17 8.50
CA ASN A 385 10.89 9.64 7.63
C ASN A 385 12.12 8.76 7.85
N LEU A 386 12.69 8.21 6.78
CA LEU A 386 13.91 7.41 6.80
C LEU A 386 14.93 8.03 5.87
N GLU A 387 16.16 8.17 6.34
CA GLU A 387 17.24 8.83 5.62
C GLU A 387 18.55 8.04 5.71
N TYR A 388 19.38 8.19 4.70
CA TYR A 388 20.71 7.56 4.69
C TYR A 388 21.70 8.36 5.54
N ASN A 389 22.26 7.72 6.56
CA ASN A 389 23.25 8.33 7.44
C ASN A 389 24.67 7.94 7.02
N LYS A 390 25.36 8.84 6.34
CA LYS A 390 26.75 8.67 5.90
C LYS A 390 27.75 8.57 7.06
N ALA A 391 27.43 9.12 8.22
CA ALA A 391 28.32 9.15 9.38
C ALA A 391 28.29 7.85 10.21
N GLY A 392 27.37 6.92 9.90
CA GLY A 392 27.10 5.74 10.71
C GLY A 392 26.40 6.08 12.03
N LYS A 393 25.77 5.08 12.65
CA LYS A 393 25.10 5.30 13.94
C LYS A 393 26.12 5.73 15.01
N LEU A 394 26.02 6.95 15.49
CA LEU A 394 26.53 7.28 16.83
C LEU A 394 25.84 6.32 17.81
N PHE A 395 26.63 5.70 18.69
CA PHE A 395 26.12 4.79 19.72
C PHE A 395 25.05 5.52 20.54
N ARG A 396 23.78 5.26 20.25
CA ARG A 396 22.65 5.74 21.06
C ARG A 396 22.34 4.68 22.10
N LEU A 397 22.46 5.04 23.37
CA LEU A 397 21.97 4.18 24.44
C LEU A 397 20.49 3.85 24.21
N PRO A 398 20.10 2.57 24.28
CA PRO A 398 18.69 2.19 24.16
C PRO A 398 17.82 3.04 25.10
N LYS A 399 16.66 3.51 24.60
CA LYS A 399 15.72 4.34 25.40
C LYS A 399 15.38 3.69 26.75
N ILE A 400 15.30 2.37 26.77
CA ILE A 400 15.07 1.60 27.98
C ILE A 400 16.12 1.88 29.07
N LEU A 401 17.40 2.01 28.70
CA LEU A 401 18.46 2.32 29.66
C LEU A 401 18.34 3.75 30.25
N TRP A 402 17.88 4.70 29.41
CA TRP A 402 17.59 6.05 29.91
C TRP A 402 16.43 6.05 30.89
N ILE A 403 15.35 5.33 30.60
CA ILE A 403 14.18 5.20 31.49
C ILE A 403 14.60 4.54 32.79
N PHE A 404 15.36 3.44 32.77
CA PHE A 404 15.87 2.81 33.96
C PHE A 404 16.79 3.72 34.77
N SER A 405 17.65 4.50 34.12
CA SER A 405 18.54 5.46 34.78
C SER A 405 17.73 6.55 35.49
N ILE A 406 16.71 7.11 34.83
CA ILE A 406 15.84 8.13 35.45
C ILE A 406 15.07 7.54 36.63
N VAL A 407 14.48 6.34 36.49
CA VAL A 407 13.77 5.65 37.55
C VAL A 407 14.70 5.39 38.75
N PHE A 408 15.93 4.93 38.48
CA PHE A 408 16.93 4.68 39.51
C PHE A 408 17.31 5.95 40.29
N ILE A 409 17.50 7.08 39.57
CA ILE A 409 17.77 8.39 40.20
C ILE A 409 16.58 8.82 41.06
N ILE A 410 15.36 8.70 40.60
CA ILE A 410 14.14 9.03 41.35
C ILE A 410 14.05 8.20 42.63
N VAL A 411 14.31 6.90 42.54
CA VAL A 411 14.31 6.00 43.71
C VAL A 411 15.38 6.44 44.76
N ILE A 412 16.60 6.80 44.30
CA ILE A 412 17.65 7.31 45.20
C ILE A 412 17.18 8.59 45.89
N ILE A 413 16.61 9.56 45.17
CA ILE A 413 16.12 10.81 45.75
C ILE A 413 15.06 10.54 46.82
N ILE A 414 14.11 9.65 46.54
CA ILE A 414 13.07 9.24 47.48
C ILE A 414 13.70 8.62 48.75
N CYS A 415 14.68 7.73 48.60
CA CYS A 415 15.38 7.12 49.69
C CYS A 415 16.09 8.16 50.61
N VAL A 416 16.75 9.15 49.99
CA VAL A 416 17.43 10.23 50.74
C VAL A 416 16.42 11.10 51.50
N LEU A 417 15.29 11.46 50.84
CA LEU A 417 14.24 12.26 51.50
C LEU A 417 13.60 11.53 52.68
N ILE A 418 13.35 10.22 52.56
CA ILE A 418 12.81 9.38 53.63
C ILE A 418 13.82 9.31 54.79
N LYS A 419 15.11 9.16 54.47
CA LYS A 419 16.18 9.11 55.50
C LYS A 419 16.32 10.45 56.25
N ASN A 420 16.26 11.59 55.55
CA ASN A 420 16.35 12.91 56.19
C ASN A 420 15.13 13.23 57.06
N LYS A 421 13.92 12.83 56.62
CA LYS A 421 12.70 13.00 57.43
C LYS A 421 12.64 12.11 58.68
N SER A 422 13.57 11.15 58.80
CA SER A 422 13.68 10.26 59.97
C SER A 422 14.69 10.73 61.00
N LYS A 423 15.47 11.79 60.67
CA LYS A 423 16.46 12.40 61.58
C LYS A 423 15.92 13.66 62.27
N ASN A 424 14.82 14.21 61.80
CA ASN A 424 14.00 15.22 62.45
C ASN A 424 12.77 14.57 63.11
#